data_c9662bb845ec8d3daf610675792a78fd
#
_entry.id   c9662bb845ec8d3daf610675792a78fd
#
_cell.length_a   1.000
_cell.length_b   1.000
_cell.length_c   1.000
_cell.angle_alpha   90.00
_cell.angle_beta   90.00
_cell.angle_gamma   90.00
#
_symmetry.space_group_name_H-M   'P 1'
#
loop_
_entity.id
_entity.type
_entity.pdbx_description
1 polymer ?
#
loop_
_entity_poly.entity_id
_entity_poly.type
_entity_poly.pdbx_seq_one_letter_code
_entity_poly.pdbx_strand_id
1 'polypeptide(L)' 'MIYVLIFLHFVNTDHLKYYQIKSFSDLTACELEREKSRVLIMHSSQEVVCLEIVAD' A
#
# COMPACT_ATOMS: atom_id res chain seq x y z
N MET A 1 -4.30 -7.91 14.69
CA MET A 1 -4.07 -6.80 13.76
C MET A 1 -3.39 -7.28 12.50
N ILE A 2 -3.84 -6.77 11.38
CA ILE A 2 -3.25 -7.11 10.08
C ILE A 2 -2.86 -5.81 9.40
N TYR A 3 -1.71 -5.83 8.76
CA TYR A 3 -1.23 -4.70 7.98
C TYR A 3 -1.24 -5.10 6.51
N VAL A 4 -1.91 -4.30 5.70
CA VAL A 4 -2.06 -4.59 4.27
C VAL A 4 -1.25 -3.58 3.48
N LEU A 5 -0.38 -4.09 2.61
CA LEU A 5 0.39 -3.26 1.70
C LEU A 5 -0.44 -3.02 0.45
N ILE A 6 -0.73 -1.76 0.18
CA ILE A 6 -1.62 -1.37 -0.91
C ILE A 6 -0.91 -0.40 -1.85
N PHE A 7 -1.00 -0.66 -3.13
CA PHE A 7 -0.55 0.25 -4.18
C PHE A 7 -1.74 1.10 -4.62
N LEU A 8 -1.58 2.42 -4.51
CA LEU A 8 -2.62 3.37 -4.88
C LEU A 8 -2.24 4.07 -6.18
N HIS A 9 -3.21 4.23 -7.06
CA HIS A 9 -3.02 4.97 -8.31
C HIS A 9 -4.19 5.93 -8.49
N PHE A 10 -3.89 7.23 -8.38
CA PHE A 10 -4.89 8.28 -8.60
C PHE A 10 -4.98 8.56 -10.09
N VAL A 11 -6.04 8.08 -10.72
CA VAL A 11 -6.24 8.24 -12.16
C VAL A 11 -6.68 9.68 -12.47
N ASN A 12 -7.60 10.19 -11.65
CA ASN A 12 -8.04 11.61 -11.71
C ASN A 12 -8.67 11.96 -10.37
N THR A 13 -9.26 13.14 -10.25
CA THR A 13 -9.84 13.61 -8.99
C THR A 13 -10.97 12.72 -8.46
N ASP A 14 -11.64 12.00 -9.35
CA ASP A 14 -12.79 11.18 -8.98
C ASP A 14 -12.49 9.67 -9.00
N HIS A 15 -11.34 9.28 -9.48
CA HIS A 15 -11.01 7.86 -9.64
C HIS A 15 -9.71 7.51 -8.96
N LEU A 16 -9.82 6.56 -8.04
CA LEU A 16 -8.69 5.96 -7.36
C LEU A 16 -8.72 4.45 -7.64
N LYS A 17 -7.62 3.95 -8.16
CA LYS A 17 -7.42 2.51 -8.30
C LYS A 17 -6.48 2.04 -7.22
N TYR A 18 -6.73 0.85 -6.69
CA TYR A 18 -5.86 0.29 -5.67
C TYR A 18 -5.66 -1.19 -5.91
N TYR A 19 -4.51 -1.68 -5.48
CA TYR A 19 -4.15 -3.09 -5.58
C TYR A 19 -3.55 -3.53 -4.26
N GLN A 20 -4.12 -4.58 -3.69
CA GLN A 20 -3.57 -5.18 -2.49
C GLN A 20 -2.38 -6.05 -2.89
N ILE A 21 -1.19 -5.70 -2.40
CA ILE A 21 0.03 -6.42 -2.75
C ILE A 21 0.19 -7.62 -1.84
N LYS A 22 0.14 -7.41 -0.51
CA LYS A 22 0.38 -8.47 0.45
C LYS A 22 -0.13 -8.06 1.83
N SER A 23 -0.44 -9.05 2.66
CA SER A 23 -0.82 -8.83 4.06
C SER A 23 0.31 -9.27 4.99
N PHE A 24 0.44 -8.57 6.11
CA PHE A 24 1.45 -8.88 7.12
C PHE A 24 0.82 -8.84 8.50
N SER A 25 1.36 -9.65 9.41
CA SER A 25 0.95 -9.60 10.81
C SER A 25 1.82 -8.66 11.63
N ASP A 26 2.88 -8.13 11.02
CA ASP A 26 3.85 -7.26 11.68
C ASP A 26 4.04 -5.99 10.85
N LEU A 27 3.92 -4.83 11.53
CA LEU A 27 4.07 -3.54 10.88
C LEU A 27 5.48 -3.35 10.28
N THR A 28 6.49 -3.82 10.99
CA THR A 28 7.87 -3.69 10.52
C THR A 28 8.06 -4.41 9.19
N ALA A 29 7.48 -5.61 9.05
CA ALA A 29 7.56 -6.36 7.81
C ALA A 29 6.85 -5.64 6.68
N CYS A 30 5.67 -5.05 6.97
CA CYS A 30 4.93 -4.28 5.98
C CYS A 30 5.73 -3.06 5.52
N GLU A 31 6.35 -2.35 6.45
CA GLU A 31 7.14 -1.15 6.12
C GLU A 31 8.38 -1.49 5.30
N LEU A 32 9.03 -2.62 5.57
CA LEU A 32 10.17 -3.07 4.78
C LEU A 32 9.76 -3.37 3.34
N GLU A 33 8.63 -4.05 3.17
CA GLU A 33 8.11 -4.32 1.84
C GLU A 33 7.64 -3.04 1.14
N ARG A 34 7.10 -2.09 1.89
CA ARG A 34 6.72 -0.80 1.34
C ARG A 34 7.93 -0.10 0.74
N GLU A 35 9.06 -0.09 1.45
CA GLU A 35 10.28 0.52 0.94
C GLU A 35 10.75 -0.16 -0.35
N LYS A 36 10.69 -1.48 -0.40
CA LYS A 36 11.05 -2.24 -1.60
C LYS A 36 10.09 -1.94 -2.75
N SER A 37 8.81 -1.79 -2.43
CA SER A 37 7.76 -1.57 -3.44
C SER A 37 7.78 -0.14 -3.99
N ARG A 38 8.50 0.77 -3.37
CA ARG A 38 8.59 2.15 -3.86
C ARG A 38 9.21 2.23 -5.25
N VAL A 39 9.96 1.22 -5.65
CA VAL A 39 10.52 1.16 -7.00
C VAL A 39 9.43 1.02 -8.07
N LEU A 40 8.23 0.59 -7.67
CA LEU A 40 7.10 0.48 -8.59
C LEU A 40 6.44 1.83 -8.85
N ILE A 41 6.74 2.83 -8.02
CA ILE A 41 6.17 4.16 -8.18
C ILE A 41 6.88 4.86 -9.32
N MET A 42 6.15 5.14 -10.38
CA MET A 42 6.68 5.77 -11.59
C MET A 42 6.17 7.19 -11.79
N HIS A 43 5.10 7.56 -11.09
CA HIS A 43 4.47 8.88 -11.22
C HIS A 43 4.08 9.40 -9.85
N SER A 44 3.95 10.72 -9.73
CA SER A 44 3.53 11.36 -8.49
C SER A 44 2.09 11.00 -8.10
N SER A 45 1.31 10.46 -9.04
CA SER A 45 -0.06 10.02 -8.79
C SER A 45 -0.13 8.61 -8.22
N GLN A 46 1.01 7.99 -7.95
CA GLN A 46 1.07 6.63 -7.41
C GLN A 46 1.70 6.64 -6.03
N GLU A 47 1.27 5.73 -5.19
CA GLU A 47 1.81 5.59 -3.85
C GLU A 47 1.61 4.19 -3.32
N VAL A 48 2.46 3.80 -2.37
CA VAL A 48 2.36 2.52 -1.68
C VAL A 48 2.23 2.81 -0.19
N VAL A 49 1.21 2.24 0.44
CA VAL A 49 0.93 2.48 1.85
C VAL A 49 0.71 1.18 2.60
N CYS A 50 1.01 1.21 3.91
CA CYS A 50 0.65 0.13 4.82
C CYS A 50 -0.60 0.56 5.58
N LEU A 51 -1.68 -0.17 5.41
CA LEU A 51 -2.94 0.12 6.05
C LEU A 51 -3.17 -0.88 7.19
N GLU A 52 -3.41 -0.34 8.38
CA GLU A 52 -3.72 -1.16 9.54
C GLU A 52 -5.20 -1.54 9.54
N ILE A 53 -5.47 -2.84 9.64
CA ILE A 53 -6.83 -3.33 9.73
C ILE A 53 -7.00 -4.02 11.06
N VAL A 54 -7.92 -3.50 11.85
CA VAL A 54 -8.26 -4.07 13.16
C VAL A 54 -9.39 -5.07 12.95
N ALA A 55 -9.10 -6.34 13.26
CA ALA A 55 -10.12 -7.38 13.19
C ALA A 55 -10.83 -7.46 14.54
N ASP A 56 -12.14 -7.39 14.53
CA ASP A 56 -12.95 -7.58 15.73
C ASP A 56 -13.15 -9.07 16.01
#